data_ccee77fce9d424dad3226bff7d8d5259
#
_entry.id   ccee77fce9d424dad3226bff7d8d5259
#
_cell.length_a   1.000
_cell.length_b   1.000
_cell.length_c   1.000
_cell.angle_alpha   90.00
_cell.angle_beta   90.00
_cell.angle_gamma   90.00
#
_symmetry.space_group_name_H-M   'P 1'
#
loop_
_entity.id
_entity.type
_entity.pdbx_description
1 polymer ?
#
loop_
_entity_poly.entity_id
_entity_poly.type
_entity_poly.pdbx_seq_one_letter_code
_entity_poly.pdbx_strand_id
1 'polypeptide(L)'
;MMKKGFLFLSIGLLAASAYAQNPIVQTHYTADPAPMAYDGTLYLYTSHDEDASTWFVMNDWKLYTTTDMVNWTDHGAVLSYKTFSWAKGDAWAMQCVERDGKFYAYVPVTMNKGGGAIGVAVADSPYGPFYDALGKPLVSSGKGDIDPTVMIDDDGQAYLYWGNPFCYYVKLNEDMISYSGDIVRVPMTEESFGKREGNVAERPTLYEEGPWLYKHNDWYYLLWAGGPIPEHLGYSMSKSPVGPWKYGGTLMPTEGGSFTNHPGIVDYKGSTYLFYHNGALPGGGGFTRSVCVQKAEFNKDGSFVPMKMTAGIEKGLENLNPYRKTEAETMAFSEGMKAGQNKEVGVFVNAMNDGAYIKVKGVDFRKEGASKFMARVGTTHNGGVTMEVRLDSPQGDLLTTVKVPMTGGDDRWALVSSDVAKVSGVHDLYFVCKGKKPGRLMYFDYWMFQAQK
;
A
#
# COMPACT_ATOMS: atom_id res chain seq x y z
N MET A 1 60.99 -16.39 -15.35
CA MET A 1 60.22 -15.51 -14.45
C MET A 1 58.75 -15.68 -14.81
N MET A 2 58.04 -16.56 -14.07
CA MET A 2 56.61 -16.82 -14.29
C MET A 2 55.81 -15.91 -13.34
N LYS A 3 55.00 -15.00 -13.88
CA LYS A 3 54.03 -14.21 -13.11
C LYS A 3 52.80 -15.05 -12.86
N LYS A 4 52.57 -15.42 -11.60
CA LYS A 4 51.32 -16.02 -11.11
C LYS A 4 50.27 -14.91 -10.99
N GLY A 5 49.26 -14.94 -11.83
CA GLY A 5 48.08 -14.12 -11.73
C GLY A 5 47.15 -14.70 -10.66
N PHE A 6 46.90 -13.97 -9.58
CA PHE A 6 45.84 -14.28 -8.60
C PHE A 6 44.50 -13.79 -9.15
N LEU A 7 43.63 -14.72 -9.45
CA LEU A 7 42.25 -14.48 -9.80
C LEU A 7 41.48 -14.31 -8.47
N PHE A 8 41.15 -13.07 -8.11
CA PHE A 8 40.22 -12.81 -7.01
C PHE A 8 38.80 -13.09 -7.50
N LEU A 9 38.27 -14.23 -7.06
CA LEU A 9 36.86 -14.55 -7.21
C LEU A 9 36.11 -13.76 -6.11
N SER A 10 35.52 -12.63 -6.47
CA SER A 10 34.60 -11.90 -5.60
C SER A 10 33.28 -12.69 -5.54
N ILE A 11 33.16 -13.54 -4.52
CA ILE A 11 31.86 -14.09 -4.12
C ILE A 11 31.08 -12.92 -3.51
N GLY A 12 30.24 -12.30 -4.34
CA GLY A 12 29.21 -11.38 -3.85
C GLY A 12 28.27 -12.18 -2.95
N LEU A 13 28.36 -11.96 -1.63
CA LEU A 13 27.30 -12.35 -0.71
C LEU A 13 26.04 -11.56 -1.09
N LEU A 14 25.18 -12.18 -1.88
CA LEU A 14 23.76 -11.88 -1.86
C LEU A 14 23.23 -12.42 -0.51
N ALA A 15 23.41 -11.63 0.54
CA ALA A 15 22.60 -11.76 1.72
C ALA A 15 21.19 -11.35 1.28
N ALA A 16 20.40 -12.31 0.78
CA ALA A 16 18.96 -12.15 0.67
C ALA A 16 18.50 -11.74 2.06
N SER A 17 18.00 -10.51 2.20
CA SER A 17 17.39 -10.06 3.42
C SER A 17 16.11 -10.87 3.63
N ALA A 18 16.23 -12.01 4.30
CA ALA A 18 15.13 -12.92 4.64
C ALA A 18 14.04 -12.25 5.52
N TYR A 19 14.19 -10.95 5.81
CA TYR A 19 13.36 -10.18 6.73
C TYR A 19 12.69 -8.95 6.11
N ALA A 20 12.98 -8.60 4.85
CA ALA A 20 12.40 -7.42 4.23
C ALA A 20 10.91 -7.65 3.95
N GLN A 21 10.06 -6.75 4.45
CA GLN A 21 8.64 -6.69 4.12
C GLN A 21 8.37 -5.59 3.09
N ASN A 22 9.15 -4.51 3.13
CA ASN A 22 9.01 -3.40 2.19
C ASN A 22 9.67 -3.71 0.83
N PRO A 23 8.98 -3.41 -0.28
CA PRO A 23 7.60 -2.92 -0.35
C PRO A 23 6.58 -3.96 0.12
N ILE A 24 5.46 -3.50 0.72
CA ILE A 24 4.44 -4.40 1.32
C ILE A 24 3.53 -5.07 0.29
N VAL A 25 3.50 -4.59 -0.95
CA VAL A 25 2.78 -5.18 -2.09
C VAL A 25 3.79 -5.46 -3.19
N GLN A 26 3.85 -6.73 -3.65
CA GLN A 26 4.76 -7.15 -4.73
C GLN A 26 4.02 -7.62 -5.98
N THR A 27 2.70 -7.76 -5.90
CA THR A 27 1.85 -8.27 -7.01
C THR A 27 1.42 -7.18 -7.99
N HIS A 28 1.50 -5.92 -7.58
CA HIS A 28 1.21 -4.70 -8.34
C HIS A 28 2.24 -3.61 -8.03
N TYR A 29 2.38 -2.63 -8.93
CA TYR A 29 2.99 -1.35 -8.59
C TYR A 29 1.94 -0.45 -7.94
N THR A 30 2.29 0.11 -6.79
CA THR A 30 1.37 0.89 -5.95
C THR A 30 2.05 2.17 -5.49
N ALA A 31 1.30 3.26 -5.36
CA ALA A 31 1.81 4.55 -4.93
C ALA A 31 0.83 5.24 -3.99
N ASP A 32 1.26 6.38 -3.46
CA ASP A 32 0.42 7.36 -2.79
C ASP A 32 -0.42 6.70 -1.66
N PRO A 33 0.23 6.11 -0.65
CA PRO A 33 -0.44 5.32 0.38
C PRO A 33 -1.36 6.17 1.25
N ALA A 34 -2.62 5.76 1.35
CA ALA A 34 -3.66 6.41 2.15
C ALA A 34 -4.21 5.46 3.23
N PRO A 35 -3.56 5.36 4.40
CA PRO A 35 -4.00 4.48 5.48
C PRO A 35 -5.21 5.05 6.22
N MET A 36 -6.13 4.15 6.62
CA MET A 36 -7.27 4.43 7.49
C MET A 36 -7.43 3.29 8.50
N ALA A 37 -7.43 3.61 9.79
CA ALA A 37 -7.73 2.65 10.85
C ALA A 37 -9.23 2.71 11.18
N TYR A 38 -9.92 1.57 11.08
CA TYR A 38 -11.33 1.47 11.39
C TYR A 38 -11.69 0.07 11.90
N ASP A 39 -12.46 -0.02 12.97
CA ASP A 39 -12.96 -1.27 13.58
C ASP A 39 -11.89 -2.37 13.72
N GLY A 40 -10.72 -2.01 14.27
CA GLY A 40 -9.61 -2.93 14.54
C GLY A 40 -8.84 -3.41 13.31
N THR A 41 -9.20 -2.96 12.12
CA THR A 41 -8.53 -3.23 10.84
C THR A 41 -7.85 -1.97 10.31
N LEU A 42 -6.69 -2.13 9.72
CA LEU A 42 -6.04 -1.07 8.95
C LEU A 42 -6.32 -1.29 7.47
N TYR A 43 -6.91 -0.28 6.85
CA TYR A 43 -7.22 -0.19 5.42
C TYR A 43 -6.17 0.70 4.77
N LEU A 44 -5.59 0.24 3.68
CA LEU A 44 -4.61 0.99 2.90
C LEU A 44 -5.13 1.12 1.47
N TYR A 45 -5.60 2.30 1.12
CA TYR A 45 -5.89 2.66 -0.26
C TYR A 45 -4.61 3.11 -0.95
N THR A 46 -4.46 2.78 -2.21
CA THR A 46 -3.29 3.18 -3.01
C THR A 46 -3.70 3.55 -4.41
N SER A 47 -2.96 4.47 -5.03
CA SER A 47 -2.92 4.56 -6.49
C SER A 47 -2.30 3.29 -7.05
N HIS A 48 -2.64 2.95 -8.30
CA HIS A 48 -2.12 1.80 -9.01
C HIS A 48 -1.37 2.25 -10.27
N ASP A 49 -0.05 2.22 -10.21
CA ASP A 49 0.80 2.44 -11.38
C ASP A 49 0.66 1.25 -12.32
N GLU A 50 0.23 1.48 -13.57
CA GLU A 50 0.09 0.42 -14.56
C GLU A 50 1.45 -0.21 -14.91
N ASP A 51 1.47 -1.52 -15.16
CA ASP A 51 2.69 -2.25 -15.54
C ASP A 51 3.37 -1.59 -16.77
N ALA A 52 4.68 -1.47 -16.74
CA ALA A 52 5.51 -0.89 -17.80
C ALA A 52 5.21 0.59 -18.14
N SER A 53 4.64 1.34 -17.23
CA SER A 53 4.38 2.76 -17.40
C SER A 53 5.66 3.57 -17.54
N THR A 54 5.60 4.57 -18.42
CA THR A 54 6.65 5.60 -18.63
C THR A 54 6.14 7.00 -18.26
N TRP A 55 4.97 7.06 -17.66
CA TRP A 55 4.28 8.23 -17.12
C TRP A 55 3.36 7.81 -15.97
N PHE A 56 2.73 8.75 -15.27
CA PHE A 56 1.77 8.51 -14.21
C PHE A 56 0.43 7.97 -14.78
N VAL A 57 0.44 6.72 -15.29
CA VAL A 57 -0.76 6.07 -15.83
C VAL A 57 -1.42 5.26 -14.72
N MET A 58 -2.52 5.79 -14.18
CA MET A 58 -3.29 5.21 -13.09
C MET A 58 -4.78 5.29 -13.41
N ASN A 59 -5.47 4.15 -13.31
CA ASN A 59 -6.87 4.02 -13.75
C ASN A 59 -7.83 3.70 -12.59
N ASP A 60 -7.31 3.17 -11.49
CA ASP A 60 -8.08 2.73 -10.33
C ASP A 60 -7.30 2.89 -9.03
N TRP A 61 -8.02 2.74 -7.93
CA TRP A 61 -7.47 2.68 -6.59
C TRP A 61 -7.71 1.30 -6.00
N LYS A 62 -6.64 0.72 -5.50
CA LYS A 62 -6.65 -0.58 -4.85
C LYS A 62 -6.77 -0.45 -3.35
N LEU A 63 -7.31 -1.49 -2.72
CA LEU A 63 -7.44 -1.59 -1.28
C LEU A 63 -6.67 -2.81 -0.78
N TYR A 64 -5.88 -2.58 0.27
CA TYR A 64 -5.21 -3.62 1.05
C TYR A 64 -5.63 -3.51 2.51
N THR A 65 -5.75 -4.63 3.21
CA THR A 65 -6.07 -4.62 4.65
C THR A 65 -5.11 -5.48 5.44
N THR A 66 -4.94 -5.11 6.71
CA THR A 66 -4.19 -5.91 7.68
C THR A 66 -4.76 -5.72 9.09
N THR A 67 -4.61 -6.74 9.93
CA THR A 67 -4.84 -6.64 11.37
C THR A 67 -3.54 -6.80 12.16
N ASP A 68 -2.48 -7.25 11.51
CA ASP A 68 -1.20 -7.59 12.15
C ASP A 68 0.01 -6.75 11.66
N MET A 69 -0.17 -5.88 10.66
CA MET A 69 0.84 -5.02 10.03
C MET A 69 1.90 -5.76 9.21
N VAL A 70 1.84 -7.08 9.09
CA VAL A 70 2.82 -7.87 8.32
C VAL A 70 2.19 -8.70 7.21
N ASN A 71 0.96 -9.22 7.38
CA ASN A 71 0.22 -9.89 6.33
C ASN A 71 -0.85 -8.93 5.78
N TRP A 72 -0.83 -8.70 4.48
CA TRP A 72 -1.73 -7.79 3.79
C TRP A 72 -2.62 -8.54 2.81
N THR A 73 -3.92 -8.31 2.88
CA THR A 73 -4.91 -8.90 1.96
C THR A 73 -5.21 -7.90 0.84
N ASP A 74 -5.04 -8.31 -0.40
CA ASP A 74 -5.39 -7.52 -1.59
C ASP A 74 -6.89 -7.69 -1.90
N HIS A 75 -7.65 -6.59 -1.94
CA HIS A 75 -9.08 -6.58 -2.29
C HIS A 75 -9.31 -6.11 -3.73
N GLY A 76 -8.25 -5.92 -4.50
CA GLY A 76 -8.32 -5.42 -5.88
C GLY A 76 -8.70 -3.95 -5.97
N ALA A 77 -9.20 -3.56 -7.12
CA ALA A 77 -9.68 -2.20 -7.35
C ALA A 77 -11.08 -2.02 -6.72
N VAL A 78 -11.19 -1.08 -5.78
CA VAL A 78 -12.46 -0.74 -5.11
C VAL A 78 -13.10 0.54 -5.66
N LEU A 79 -12.33 1.34 -6.39
CA LEU A 79 -12.75 2.61 -6.99
C LEU A 79 -11.95 2.86 -8.26
N SER A 80 -12.50 3.58 -9.23
CA SER A 80 -11.85 3.94 -10.49
C SER A 80 -12.28 5.34 -10.91
N TYR A 81 -11.48 6.04 -11.72
CA TYR A 81 -11.90 7.32 -12.31
C TYR A 81 -13.23 7.19 -13.08
N LYS A 82 -13.55 6.00 -13.61
CA LYS A 82 -14.81 5.71 -14.34
C LYS A 82 -16.07 5.79 -13.46
N THR A 83 -15.92 5.80 -12.14
CA THR A 83 -17.02 6.08 -11.21
C THR A 83 -17.57 7.49 -11.41
N PHE A 84 -16.75 8.41 -11.90
CA PHE A 84 -17.08 9.81 -12.12
C PHE A 84 -17.35 10.05 -13.61
N SER A 85 -18.60 10.21 -14.01
CA SER A 85 -19.00 10.39 -15.42
C SER A 85 -18.38 11.62 -16.09
N TRP A 86 -17.90 12.57 -15.29
CA TRP A 86 -17.25 13.81 -15.71
C TRP A 86 -15.71 13.72 -15.77
N ALA A 87 -15.13 12.56 -15.41
CA ALA A 87 -13.68 12.30 -15.43
C ALA A 87 -13.27 11.43 -16.63
N LYS A 88 -12.01 11.56 -17.05
CA LYS A 88 -11.41 10.79 -18.16
C LYS A 88 -10.13 10.02 -17.80
N GLY A 89 -9.57 10.23 -16.59
CA GLY A 89 -8.33 9.57 -16.19
C GLY A 89 -7.72 10.13 -14.93
N ASP A 90 -6.49 9.70 -14.68
CA ASP A 90 -5.58 10.19 -13.65
C ASP A 90 -6.09 9.91 -12.22
N ALA A 91 -6.28 8.61 -11.93
CA ALA A 91 -6.62 8.12 -10.60
C ALA A 91 -5.40 8.19 -9.64
N TRP A 92 -4.98 9.43 -9.29
CA TRP A 92 -3.77 9.72 -8.52
C TRP A 92 -4.03 9.65 -7.00
N ALA A 93 -3.20 10.30 -6.17
CA ALA A 93 -3.25 10.20 -4.72
C ALA A 93 -4.62 10.55 -4.12
N MET A 94 -5.22 9.60 -3.41
CA MET A 94 -6.53 9.73 -2.77
C MET A 94 -6.42 9.67 -1.25
N GLN A 95 -7.53 10.00 -0.56
CA GLN A 95 -7.74 9.58 0.82
C GLN A 95 -9.19 9.18 1.06
N CYS A 96 -9.38 8.12 1.89
CA CYS A 96 -10.69 7.73 2.41
C CYS A 96 -10.75 8.01 3.92
N VAL A 97 -11.88 8.54 4.38
CA VAL A 97 -12.19 8.73 5.81
C VAL A 97 -13.57 8.17 6.13
N GLU A 98 -13.76 7.74 7.37
CA GLU A 98 -15.05 7.29 7.87
C GLU A 98 -15.73 8.42 8.67
N ARG A 99 -17.05 8.56 8.51
CA ARG A 99 -17.90 9.36 9.38
C ARG A 99 -19.30 8.77 9.42
N ASP A 100 -19.80 8.52 10.65
CA ASP A 100 -21.16 8.05 10.91
C ASP A 100 -21.55 6.77 10.13
N GLY A 101 -20.60 5.83 10.02
CA GLY A 101 -20.77 4.56 9.32
C GLY A 101 -20.71 4.65 7.79
N LYS A 102 -20.34 5.81 7.24
CA LYS A 102 -20.11 6.02 5.81
C LYS A 102 -18.65 6.32 5.53
N PHE A 103 -18.21 5.92 4.35
CA PHE A 103 -16.84 6.06 3.89
C PHE A 103 -16.79 7.04 2.72
N TYR A 104 -15.99 8.09 2.87
CA TYR A 104 -15.86 9.19 1.92
C TYR A 104 -14.48 9.16 1.28
N ALA A 105 -14.43 8.82 0.01
CA ALA A 105 -13.20 8.78 -0.78
C ALA A 105 -13.05 10.09 -1.57
N TYR A 106 -12.05 10.89 -1.21
CA TYR A 106 -11.69 12.11 -1.94
C TYR A 106 -10.59 11.77 -2.92
N VAL A 107 -10.85 12.03 -4.20
CA VAL A 107 -9.99 11.56 -5.28
C VAL A 107 -9.67 12.68 -6.25
N PRO A 108 -8.43 12.81 -6.70
CA PRO A 108 -8.09 13.69 -7.81
C PRO A 108 -8.34 12.94 -9.12
N VAL A 109 -8.90 13.62 -10.12
CA VAL A 109 -9.08 13.10 -11.47
C VAL A 109 -8.97 14.23 -12.50
N THR A 110 -8.61 13.89 -13.73
CA THR A 110 -8.69 14.83 -14.84
C THR A 110 -10.10 14.82 -15.44
N MET A 111 -10.72 16.01 -15.54
CA MET A 111 -12.05 16.19 -16.11
C MET A 111 -12.09 15.92 -17.62
N ASN A 112 -13.25 15.52 -18.17
CA ASN A 112 -13.48 15.34 -19.60
C ASN A 112 -13.08 16.57 -20.43
N LYS A 113 -13.35 17.77 -19.92
CA LYS A 113 -12.99 19.05 -20.54
C LYS A 113 -11.53 19.48 -20.32
N GLY A 114 -10.73 18.65 -19.61
CA GLY A 114 -9.37 18.96 -19.16
C GLY A 114 -9.32 19.70 -17.84
N GLY A 115 -8.13 19.69 -17.22
CA GLY A 115 -7.85 20.22 -15.89
C GLY A 115 -8.16 19.22 -14.77
N GLY A 116 -7.36 19.32 -13.70
CA GLY A 116 -7.55 18.54 -12.48
C GLY A 116 -8.77 18.98 -11.69
N ALA A 117 -9.35 18.04 -10.94
CA ALA A 117 -10.45 18.31 -10.01
C ALA A 117 -10.47 17.26 -8.91
N ILE A 118 -11.04 17.58 -7.76
CA ILE A 118 -11.25 16.65 -6.66
C ILE A 118 -12.73 16.24 -6.66
N GLY A 119 -12.96 14.94 -6.77
CA GLY A 119 -14.27 14.30 -6.57
C GLY A 119 -14.42 13.75 -5.17
N VAL A 120 -15.65 13.43 -4.79
CA VAL A 120 -15.96 12.68 -3.59
C VAL A 120 -16.89 11.53 -3.94
N ALA A 121 -16.47 10.31 -3.61
CA ALA A 121 -17.28 9.11 -3.70
C ALA A 121 -17.64 8.61 -2.30
N VAL A 122 -18.83 8.02 -2.16
CA VAL A 122 -19.38 7.57 -0.87
C VAL A 122 -19.73 6.09 -0.94
N ALA A 123 -19.52 5.37 0.15
CA ALA A 123 -19.90 3.97 0.31
C ALA A 123 -20.41 3.69 1.74
N ASP A 124 -21.15 2.59 1.91
CA ASP A 124 -21.59 2.08 3.21
C ASP A 124 -20.56 1.08 3.82
N SER A 125 -19.48 0.83 3.10
CA SER A 125 -18.42 -0.10 3.51
C SER A 125 -17.06 0.41 3.00
N PRO A 126 -15.96 0.19 3.75
CA PRO A 126 -14.61 0.55 3.28
C PRO A 126 -14.20 -0.20 2.01
N TYR A 127 -14.85 -1.30 1.70
CA TYR A 127 -14.65 -2.07 0.46
C TYR A 127 -15.48 -1.56 -0.73
N GLY A 128 -16.28 -0.53 -0.53
CA GLY A 128 -17.27 -0.07 -1.51
C GLY A 128 -18.55 -0.94 -1.53
N PRO A 129 -19.34 -0.90 -2.64
CA PRO A 129 -19.08 -0.10 -3.83
C PRO A 129 -19.19 1.40 -3.55
N PHE A 130 -18.24 2.15 -4.07
CA PHE A 130 -18.28 3.61 -4.02
C PHE A 130 -19.06 4.20 -5.20
N TYR A 131 -19.80 5.27 -4.96
CA TYR A 131 -20.54 6.00 -5.98
C TYR A 131 -20.25 7.50 -5.91
N ASP A 132 -20.24 8.17 -7.05
CA ASP A 132 -20.08 9.62 -7.15
C ASP A 132 -21.22 10.32 -6.42
N ALA A 133 -20.91 11.01 -5.33
CA ALA A 133 -21.91 11.61 -4.46
C ALA A 133 -22.59 12.86 -5.09
N LEU A 134 -21.93 13.52 -6.05
CA LEU A 134 -22.34 14.84 -6.55
C LEU A 134 -22.68 14.86 -8.05
N GLY A 135 -22.20 13.89 -8.84
CA GLY A 135 -22.27 13.94 -10.31
C GLY A 135 -21.44 15.08 -10.93
N LYS A 136 -20.57 15.71 -10.14
CA LYS A 136 -19.69 16.82 -10.51
C LYS A 136 -18.51 16.92 -9.54
N PRO A 137 -17.44 17.67 -9.86
CA PRO A 137 -16.36 17.95 -8.92
C PRO A 137 -16.85 18.59 -7.61
N LEU A 138 -16.25 18.17 -6.49
CA LEU A 138 -16.31 18.88 -5.21
C LEU A 138 -15.46 20.16 -5.31
N VAL A 139 -14.22 20.03 -5.83
CA VAL A 139 -13.31 21.14 -6.08
C VAL A 139 -12.87 21.13 -7.54
N SER A 140 -12.93 22.29 -8.20
CA SER A 140 -12.41 22.51 -9.55
C SER A 140 -11.98 23.97 -9.65
N SER A 141 -10.92 24.33 -8.94
CA SER A 141 -10.44 25.70 -8.80
C SER A 141 -9.49 26.13 -9.93
N GLY A 142 -8.92 25.15 -10.65
CA GLY A 142 -7.87 25.35 -11.65
C GLY A 142 -6.51 25.72 -11.04
N LYS A 143 -6.30 25.44 -9.77
CA LYS A 143 -5.11 25.80 -8.98
C LYS A 143 -4.28 24.59 -8.56
N GLY A 144 -4.22 23.54 -9.41
CA GLY A 144 -3.50 22.31 -9.06
C GLY A 144 -4.32 21.46 -8.08
N ASP A 145 -5.54 21.12 -8.46
CA ASP A 145 -6.50 20.39 -7.63
C ASP A 145 -6.17 18.87 -7.66
N ILE A 146 -5.12 18.49 -6.93
CA ILE A 146 -4.63 17.10 -6.75
C ILE A 146 -4.32 16.83 -5.29
N ASP A 147 -4.09 15.58 -4.94
CA ASP A 147 -3.61 15.09 -3.65
C ASP A 147 -4.49 15.54 -2.46
N PRO A 148 -5.80 15.25 -2.46
CA PRO A 148 -6.66 15.60 -1.34
C PRO A 148 -6.32 14.80 -0.10
N THR A 149 -6.32 15.48 1.05
CA THR A 149 -6.26 14.86 2.38
C THR A 149 -7.36 15.44 3.26
N VAL A 150 -8.01 14.59 4.04
CA VAL A 150 -9.08 15.00 4.95
C VAL A 150 -8.78 14.51 6.36
N MET A 151 -8.92 15.41 7.31
CA MET A 151 -8.90 15.09 8.75
C MET A 151 -10.19 15.60 9.39
N ILE A 152 -10.81 14.76 10.19
CA ILE A 152 -11.92 15.14 11.08
C ILE A 152 -11.31 15.42 12.45
N ASP A 153 -11.48 16.65 12.95
CA ASP A 153 -10.95 17.04 14.26
C ASP A 153 -11.87 16.57 15.41
N ASP A 154 -11.39 16.68 16.65
CA ASP A 154 -12.11 16.22 17.85
C ASP A 154 -13.45 16.93 18.07
N ASP A 155 -13.60 18.14 17.54
CA ASP A 155 -14.86 18.90 17.56
C ASP A 155 -15.85 18.51 16.45
N GLY A 156 -15.45 17.54 15.60
CA GLY A 156 -16.23 17.07 14.45
C GLY A 156 -16.07 17.91 13.18
N GLN A 157 -15.30 19.00 13.20
CA GLN A 157 -15.02 19.78 12.01
C GLN A 157 -14.05 19.01 11.09
N ALA A 158 -14.43 18.79 9.85
CA ALA A 158 -13.56 18.20 8.83
C ALA A 158 -12.86 19.28 8.01
N TYR A 159 -11.59 19.04 7.71
CA TYR A 159 -10.73 19.90 6.90
C TYR A 159 -10.23 19.13 5.69
N LEU A 160 -10.46 19.66 4.48
CA LEU A 160 -9.91 19.14 3.24
C LEU A 160 -8.73 20.01 2.81
N TYR A 161 -7.55 19.42 2.72
CA TYR A 161 -6.32 20.01 2.18
C TYR A 161 -5.97 19.39 0.84
N TRP A 162 -5.26 20.11 -0.04
CA TRP A 162 -4.80 19.61 -1.33
C TRP A 162 -3.78 20.54 -1.99
N GLY A 163 -3.17 20.11 -3.08
CA GLY A 163 -2.63 21.00 -4.08
C GLY A 163 -1.15 20.86 -4.44
N ASN A 164 -0.84 21.25 -5.67
CA ASN A 164 0.48 21.36 -6.30
C ASN A 164 0.45 22.57 -7.26
N PRO A 165 1.38 23.53 -7.20
CA PRO A 165 2.55 23.66 -6.31
C PRO A 165 2.26 24.36 -4.99
N PHE A 166 1.04 24.73 -4.74
CA PHE A 166 0.62 25.44 -3.53
C PHE A 166 -0.39 24.63 -2.74
N CYS A 167 -0.30 24.70 -1.43
CA CYS A 167 -1.23 24.04 -0.52
C CYS A 167 -2.47 24.90 -0.30
N TYR A 168 -3.65 24.31 -0.37
CA TYR A 168 -4.95 24.92 -0.13
C TYR A 168 -5.75 24.12 0.88
N TYR A 169 -6.76 24.76 1.50
CA TYR A 169 -7.73 24.05 2.31
C TYR A 169 -9.11 24.71 2.29
N VAL A 170 -10.11 23.90 2.67
CA VAL A 170 -11.47 24.34 3.00
C VAL A 170 -11.95 23.62 4.26
N LYS A 171 -12.98 24.15 4.90
CA LYS A 171 -13.77 23.44 5.91
C LYS A 171 -14.90 22.73 5.23
N LEU A 172 -14.96 21.40 5.35
CA LEU A 172 -16.09 20.62 4.88
C LEU A 172 -17.30 20.86 5.79
N ASN A 173 -18.49 20.79 5.20
CA ASN A 173 -19.74 20.76 5.95
C ASN A 173 -19.93 19.36 6.57
N GLU A 174 -20.90 19.21 7.45
CA GLU A 174 -21.21 17.94 8.14
C GLU A 174 -21.56 16.81 7.18
N ASP A 175 -22.08 17.14 5.97
CA ASP A 175 -22.41 16.17 4.93
C ASP A 175 -21.19 15.53 4.26
N MET A 176 -19.98 16.04 4.53
CA MET A 176 -18.70 15.58 3.96
C MET A 176 -18.60 15.66 2.43
N ILE A 177 -19.60 16.16 1.74
CA ILE A 177 -19.66 16.27 0.26
C ILE A 177 -19.83 17.71 -0.22
N SER A 178 -19.77 18.68 0.67
CA SER A 178 -19.80 20.10 0.38
C SER A 178 -18.87 20.88 1.33
N TYR A 179 -18.57 22.14 1.00
CA TYR A 179 -17.80 23.02 1.86
C TYR A 179 -18.38 24.43 1.90
N SER A 180 -18.05 25.18 2.95
CA SER A 180 -18.48 26.56 3.14
C SER A 180 -17.27 27.49 3.21
N GLY A 181 -17.47 28.75 2.77
CA GLY A 181 -16.43 29.75 2.74
C GLY A 181 -15.55 29.69 1.50
N ASP A 182 -14.47 30.47 1.53
CA ASP A 182 -13.51 30.58 0.43
C ASP A 182 -12.45 29.46 0.50
N ILE A 183 -11.88 29.12 -0.66
CA ILE A 183 -10.67 28.30 -0.74
C ILE A 183 -9.52 29.13 -0.20
N VAL A 184 -8.91 28.69 0.90
CA VAL A 184 -7.81 29.36 1.56
C VAL A 184 -6.48 28.79 1.08
N ARG A 185 -5.59 29.65 0.58
CA ARG A 185 -4.21 29.27 0.32
C ARG A 185 -3.40 29.32 1.62
N VAL A 186 -2.74 28.22 1.95
CA VAL A 186 -1.80 28.17 3.09
C VAL A 186 -0.64 29.14 2.79
N PRO A 187 -0.21 29.98 3.76
CA PRO A 187 0.96 30.83 3.58
C PRO A 187 2.23 30.03 3.27
N MET A 188 2.75 30.17 2.04
CA MET A 188 3.95 29.47 1.56
C MET A 188 5.19 30.26 1.91
N THR A 189 5.60 30.26 3.19
CA THR A 189 6.75 30.97 3.73
C THR A 189 7.86 30.00 4.13
N GLU A 190 9.10 30.49 4.22
CA GLU A 190 10.23 29.70 4.73
C GLU A 190 9.97 29.20 6.16
N GLU A 191 9.24 29.98 6.97
CA GLU A 191 8.85 29.56 8.31
C GLU A 191 7.88 28.37 8.28
N SER A 192 6.95 28.36 7.32
CA SER A 192 5.93 27.30 7.22
C SER A 192 6.45 26.00 6.58
N PHE A 193 7.27 26.10 5.52
CA PHE A 193 7.64 24.95 4.68
C PHE A 193 9.14 24.85 4.38
N GLY A 194 9.98 25.58 5.10
CA GLY A 194 11.43 25.56 4.90
C GLY A 194 11.88 26.33 3.66
N LYS A 195 13.17 26.63 3.63
CA LYS A 195 13.82 27.39 2.58
C LYS A 195 14.18 26.48 1.40
N ARG A 196 13.68 26.82 0.22
CA ARG A 196 14.09 26.18 -1.03
C ARG A 196 15.31 26.87 -1.62
N GLU A 197 16.31 26.10 -2.00
CA GLU A 197 17.44 26.61 -2.76
C GLU A 197 17.15 26.59 -4.26
N GLY A 198 17.71 27.57 -5.00
CA GLY A 198 17.49 27.68 -6.45
C GLY A 198 16.09 28.22 -6.76
N ASN A 199 15.80 29.40 -6.28
CA ASN A 199 14.52 30.06 -6.37
C ASN A 199 13.76 29.88 -7.67
N VAL A 200 12.48 29.60 -7.52
CA VAL A 200 11.46 29.77 -8.56
C VAL A 200 10.21 30.37 -7.90
N ALA A 201 9.69 31.44 -8.48
CA ALA A 201 8.54 32.15 -7.92
C ALA A 201 7.29 31.24 -7.76
N GLU A 202 7.18 30.24 -8.61
CA GLU A 202 6.11 29.25 -8.60
C GLU A 202 6.26 28.23 -7.45
N ARG A 203 7.49 28.06 -6.89
CA ARG A 203 7.79 27.14 -5.78
C ARG A 203 8.71 27.81 -4.75
N PRO A 204 8.13 28.68 -3.90
CA PRO A 204 8.95 29.54 -3.03
C PRO A 204 9.54 28.82 -1.82
N THR A 205 9.09 27.60 -1.52
CA THR A 205 9.48 26.80 -0.36
C THR A 205 9.81 25.36 -0.75
N LEU A 206 10.14 24.52 0.22
CA LEU A 206 10.38 23.09 -0.03
C LEU A 206 9.12 22.31 -0.40
N TYR A 207 7.91 22.80 -0.09
CA TYR A 207 6.66 22.11 -0.45
C TYR A 207 6.57 21.91 -1.98
N GLU A 208 6.28 20.67 -2.40
CA GLU A 208 5.96 20.31 -3.78
C GLU A 208 4.49 19.95 -3.93
N GLU A 209 4.03 18.91 -3.21
CA GLU A 209 2.71 18.31 -3.32
C GLU A 209 2.41 17.37 -2.14
N GLY A 210 1.39 16.53 -2.25
CA GLY A 210 1.12 15.42 -1.34
C GLY A 210 0.89 15.83 0.11
N PRO A 211 0.05 16.84 0.41
CA PRO A 211 -0.23 17.19 1.79
C PRO A 211 -0.96 16.05 2.49
N TRP A 212 -0.60 15.77 3.75
CA TRP A 212 -1.31 14.85 4.62
C TRP A 212 -1.50 15.50 5.99
N LEU A 213 -2.77 15.85 6.30
CA LEU A 213 -3.12 16.46 7.58
C LEU A 213 -3.34 15.37 8.64
N TYR A 214 -2.66 15.51 9.77
CA TYR A 214 -2.67 14.53 10.85
C TYR A 214 -2.64 15.20 12.21
N LYS A 215 -3.32 14.62 13.21
CA LYS A 215 -3.30 15.08 14.59
C LYS A 215 -2.73 14.00 15.49
N HIS A 216 -1.78 14.37 16.35
CA HIS A 216 -1.26 13.49 17.39
C HIS A 216 -1.06 14.28 18.68
N ASN A 217 -1.72 13.85 19.74
CA ASN A 217 -1.81 14.61 20.98
C ASN A 217 -2.32 16.04 20.73
N ASP A 218 -1.65 17.05 21.27
CA ASP A 218 -2.01 18.48 21.13
C ASP A 218 -1.39 19.15 19.89
N TRP A 219 -0.85 18.38 18.94
CA TRP A 219 -0.21 18.88 17.76
C TRP A 219 -0.93 18.47 16.48
N TYR A 220 -1.01 19.40 15.54
CA TYR A 220 -1.36 19.16 14.16
C TYR A 220 -0.11 19.13 13.31
N TYR A 221 -0.06 18.18 12.41
CA TYR A 221 1.05 17.97 11.48
C TYR A 221 0.50 18.03 10.07
N LEU A 222 1.19 18.76 9.22
CA LEU A 222 1.00 18.72 7.79
C LEU A 222 2.26 18.09 7.22
N LEU A 223 2.18 16.81 6.82
CA LEU A 223 3.24 16.12 6.11
C LEU A 223 3.10 16.43 4.63
N TRP A 224 4.19 16.40 3.88
CA TRP A 224 4.17 16.75 2.47
C TRP A 224 5.38 16.18 1.73
N ALA A 225 5.24 15.99 0.39
CA ALA A 225 6.34 15.75 -0.51
C ALA A 225 7.11 17.04 -0.73
N GLY A 226 8.42 17.00 -0.59
CA GLY A 226 9.30 18.16 -0.60
C GLY A 226 10.31 18.11 -1.72
N GLY A 227 10.48 19.24 -2.37
CA GLY A 227 11.42 19.43 -3.46
C GLY A 227 12.77 20.07 -3.07
N PRO A 228 13.64 20.32 -4.08
CA PRO A 228 13.41 20.02 -5.49
C PRO A 228 13.35 18.50 -5.79
N ILE A 229 12.72 18.12 -6.90
CA ILE A 229 12.70 16.73 -7.36
C ILE A 229 14.16 16.26 -7.65
N PRO A 230 14.56 15.04 -7.17
CA PRO A 230 13.74 14.02 -6.53
C PRO A 230 13.35 14.37 -5.08
N GLU A 231 12.13 14.00 -4.72
CA GLU A 231 11.48 14.42 -3.49
C GLU A 231 12.02 13.75 -2.22
N HIS A 232 11.89 14.50 -1.13
CA HIS A 232 11.99 14.02 0.24
C HIS A 232 10.61 14.12 0.92
N LEU A 233 10.43 13.59 2.12
CA LEU A 233 9.26 13.90 2.94
C LEU A 233 9.63 14.97 3.97
N GLY A 234 8.85 16.05 3.98
CA GLY A 234 8.91 17.11 4.98
C GLY A 234 7.65 17.15 5.84
N TYR A 235 7.69 17.92 6.90
CA TYR A 235 6.50 18.19 7.70
C TYR A 235 6.52 19.58 8.33
N SER A 236 5.34 20.06 8.64
CA SER A 236 5.12 21.30 9.38
C SER A 236 4.19 21.03 10.56
N MET A 237 4.34 21.79 11.64
CA MET A 237 3.60 21.62 12.90
C MET A 237 2.79 22.86 13.24
N SER A 238 1.66 22.68 13.93
CA SER A 238 0.83 23.76 14.44
C SER A 238 0.06 23.33 15.69
N LYS A 239 -0.48 24.31 16.43
CA LYS A 239 -1.48 24.08 17.50
C LYS A 239 -2.92 24.23 17.01
N SER A 240 -3.10 24.41 15.71
CA SER A 240 -4.40 24.58 15.07
C SER A 240 -4.42 23.83 13.73
N PRO A 241 -5.55 23.21 13.32
CA PRO A 241 -5.67 22.50 12.06
C PRO A 241 -5.53 23.38 10.81
N VAL A 242 -5.52 24.70 10.98
CA VAL A 242 -5.40 25.70 9.90
C VAL A 242 -4.13 26.55 10.01
N GLY A 243 -3.20 26.15 10.86
CA GLY A 243 -1.97 26.91 11.10
C GLY A 243 -2.12 27.98 12.19
N PRO A 244 -1.15 28.92 12.34
CA PRO A 244 0.02 29.04 11.47
C PRO A 244 0.94 27.83 11.55
N TRP A 245 1.46 27.42 10.40
CA TRP A 245 2.36 26.29 10.26
C TRP A 245 3.81 26.70 10.53
N LYS A 246 4.54 25.82 11.19
CA LYS A 246 5.98 25.98 11.42
C LYS A 246 6.70 24.74 10.88
N TYR A 247 7.68 24.96 10.02
CA TYR A 247 8.51 23.88 9.45
C TYR A 247 9.18 23.06 10.56
N GLY A 248 8.90 21.77 10.59
CA GLY A 248 9.43 20.82 11.57
C GLY A 248 10.72 20.15 11.14
N GLY A 249 10.99 20.12 9.84
CA GLY A 249 12.19 19.51 9.28
C GLY A 249 11.91 18.49 8.19
N THR A 250 12.98 17.87 7.70
CA THR A 250 12.90 16.69 6.82
C THR A 250 12.56 15.47 7.65
N LEU A 251 11.43 14.83 7.33
CA LEU A 251 10.99 13.60 7.98
C LEU A 251 11.76 12.39 7.45
N MET A 252 11.88 12.29 6.12
CA MET A 252 12.60 11.23 5.41
C MET A 252 13.36 11.83 4.23
N PRO A 253 14.67 11.58 4.09
CA PRO A 253 15.46 12.10 2.96
C PRO A 253 15.05 11.42 1.66
N THR A 254 15.47 12.01 0.53
CA THR A 254 15.34 11.41 -0.79
C THR A 254 16.14 10.11 -0.86
N GLU A 255 15.45 9.00 -1.06
CA GLU A 255 16.04 7.66 -1.23
C GLU A 255 15.05 6.69 -1.87
N GLY A 256 15.45 5.42 -2.10
CA GLY A 256 14.55 4.35 -2.55
C GLY A 256 14.27 4.27 -4.05
N GLY A 257 14.90 5.10 -4.89
CA GLY A 257 14.89 4.94 -6.35
C GLY A 257 13.65 5.47 -7.08
N SER A 258 12.69 6.08 -6.39
CA SER A 258 11.62 6.89 -6.99
C SER A 258 12.02 8.38 -6.95
N PHE A 259 11.62 9.16 -7.95
CA PHE A 259 11.83 10.62 -7.94
C PHE A 259 10.68 11.38 -7.28
N THR A 260 9.53 10.72 -7.02
CA THR A 260 8.45 11.23 -6.18
C THR A 260 8.37 10.43 -4.89
N ASN A 261 7.77 11.03 -3.86
CA ASN A 261 7.38 10.36 -2.62
C ASN A 261 6.04 10.92 -2.13
N HIS A 262 5.27 10.16 -1.35
CA HIS A 262 3.98 10.60 -0.85
C HIS A 262 3.76 10.04 0.55
N PRO A 263 3.50 10.90 1.56
CA PRO A 263 3.30 10.42 2.92
C PRO A 263 1.85 10.04 3.19
N GLY A 264 1.65 8.95 3.93
CA GLY A 264 0.43 8.66 4.65
C GLY A 264 0.78 8.28 6.08
N ILE A 265 0.07 8.77 7.09
CA ILE A 265 0.37 8.47 8.49
C ILE A 265 -0.91 8.15 9.25
N VAL A 266 -0.83 7.18 10.19
CA VAL A 266 -1.97 6.75 10.98
C VAL A 266 -1.53 6.17 12.31
N ASP A 267 -2.35 6.36 13.36
CA ASP A 267 -2.23 5.63 14.61
C ASP A 267 -3.01 4.32 14.53
N TYR A 268 -2.35 3.21 14.88
CA TYR A 268 -2.97 1.90 14.86
C TYR A 268 -2.43 1.01 15.98
N LYS A 269 -3.33 0.43 16.78
CA LYS A 269 -3.00 -0.47 17.92
C LYS A 269 -1.85 0.05 18.79
N GLY A 270 -1.89 1.34 19.15
CA GLY A 270 -0.96 1.98 20.08
C GLY A 270 0.41 2.34 19.51
N SER A 271 0.57 2.33 18.20
CA SER A 271 1.77 2.83 17.51
C SER A 271 1.37 3.72 16.33
N THR A 272 2.26 4.65 15.98
CA THR A 272 2.11 5.47 14.78
C THR A 272 2.90 4.84 13.62
N TYR A 273 2.30 4.79 12.42
CA TYR A 273 2.91 4.22 11.23
C TYR A 273 2.94 5.24 10.10
N LEU A 274 4.14 5.44 9.55
CA LEU A 274 4.35 6.21 8.33
C LEU A 274 4.36 5.27 7.13
N PHE A 275 3.53 5.59 6.16
CA PHE A 275 3.51 4.97 4.84
C PHE A 275 4.16 5.93 3.83
N TYR A 276 4.84 5.38 2.86
CA TYR A 276 5.53 6.08 1.78
C TYR A 276 5.68 5.16 0.58
N HIS A 277 6.29 5.59 -0.51
CA HIS A 277 6.60 4.69 -1.61
C HIS A 277 8.06 4.77 -2.05
N ASN A 278 8.52 3.75 -2.76
CA ASN A 278 9.83 3.67 -3.39
C ASN A 278 9.74 3.00 -4.78
N GLY A 279 10.87 2.82 -5.45
CA GLY A 279 10.98 2.10 -6.72
C GLY A 279 11.74 0.78 -6.60
N ALA A 280 11.64 0.05 -5.49
CA ALA A 280 12.51 -1.09 -5.18
C ALA A 280 12.07 -2.43 -5.78
N LEU A 281 10.84 -2.57 -6.29
CA LEU A 281 10.43 -3.80 -6.97
C LEU A 281 11.19 -4.01 -8.28
N PRO A 282 11.35 -5.26 -8.75
CA PRO A 282 11.89 -5.53 -10.08
C PRO A 282 11.14 -4.75 -11.17
N GLY A 283 11.85 -3.94 -11.97
CA GLY A 283 11.25 -3.02 -12.93
C GLY A 283 10.68 -1.74 -12.34
N GLY A 284 10.87 -1.52 -11.03
CA GLY A 284 10.41 -0.34 -10.31
C GLY A 284 11.17 0.93 -10.64
N GLY A 285 10.54 2.07 -10.38
CA GLY A 285 11.07 3.42 -10.63
C GLY A 285 10.04 4.49 -10.30
N GLY A 286 10.18 5.67 -10.90
CA GLY A 286 9.30 6.81 -10.60
C GLY A 286 7.89 6.72 -11.17
N PHE A 287 7.61 5.80 -12.10
CA PHE A 287 6.30 5.53 -12.70
C PHE A 287 5.81 4.10 -12.47
N THR A 288 6.55 3.33 -11.65
CA THR A 288 6.27 1.96 -11.26
C THR A 288 6.70 1.82 -9.80
N ARG A 289 6.01 2.54 -8.94
CA ARG A 289 6.33 2.74 -7.53
C ARG A 289 5.79 1.59 -6.67
N SER A 290 6.17 1.55 -5.40
CA SER A 290 5.73 0.50 -4.49
C SER A 290 5.64 1.00 -3.06
N VAL A 291 4.48 0.79 -2.43
CA VAL A 291 4.20 1.27 -1.07
C VAL A 291 4.98 0.51 -0.01
N CYS A 292 5.42 1.26 0.98
CA CYS A 292 6.21 0.83 2.13
C CYS A 292 5.59 1.32 3.43
N VAL A 293 5.93 0.69 4.54
CA VAL A 293 5.50 1.11 5.89
C VAL A 293 6.62 0.95 6.91
N GLN A 294 6.65 1.86 7.87
CA GLN A 294 7.49 1.74 9.07
C GLN A 294 6.88 2.47 10.25
N LYS A 295 7.35 2.19 11.46
CA LYS A 295 6.94 2.96 12.64
C LYS A 295 7.50 4.37 12.59
N ALA A 296 6.69 5.33 13.03
CA ALA A 296 7.10 6.71 13.28
C ALA A 296 7.18 6.96 14.78
N GLU A 297 8.18 7.75 15.19
CA GLU A 297 8.41 8.09 16.59
C GLU A 297 8.47 9.62 16.76
N PHE A 298 8.13 10.08 17.95
CA PHE A 298 8.12 11.49 18.30
C PHE A 298 9.12 11.79 19.41
N ASN A 299 9.75 12.95 19.33
CA ASN A 299 10.51 13.54 20.41
C ASN A 299 9.55 14.09 21.48
N LYS A 300 10.08 14.43 22.66
CA LYS A 300 9.30 14.99 23.77
C LYS A 300 8.62 16.33 23.46
N ASP A 301 9.16 17.07 22.52
CA ASP A 301 8.60 18.38 22.08
C ASP A 301 7.53 18.23 21.00
N GLY A 302 7.21 17.00 20.59
CA GLY A 302 6.25 16.66 19.55
C GLY A 302 6.86 16.60 18.15
N SER A 303 8.11 16.99 17.94
CA SER A 303 8.75 16.82 16.62
C SER A 303 8.95 15.35 16.28
N PHE A 304 8.91 15.00 14.99
CA PHE A 304 9.24 13.64 14.55
C PHE A 304 10.74 13.33 14.78
N VAL A 305 11.04 12.09 15.13
CA VAL A 305 12.38 11.55 14.99
C VAL A 305 12.64 11.36 13.48
N PRO A 306 13.67 12.00 12.89
CA PRO A 306 13.98 11.82 11.48
C PRO A 306 14.26 10.35 11.15
N MET A 307 13.75 9.87 10.02
CA MET A 307 13.85 8.46 9.65
C MET A 307 14.42 8.27 8.24
N LYS A 308 14.90 7.08 7.99
CA LYS A 308 15.30 6.58 6.66
C LYS A 308 14.40 5.43 6.27
N MET A 309 14.34 5.10 4.99
CA MET A 309 13.62 3.92 4.52
C MET A 309 14.18 2.66 5.17
N THR A 310 13.30 1.77 5.61
CA THR A 310 13.67 0.53 6.30
C THR A 310 13.14 -0.70 5.55
N ALA A 311 13.54 -1.89 6.02
CA ALA A 311 12.99 -3.16 5.55
C ALA A 311 11.51 -3.40 5.96
N GLY A 312 10.89 -2.48 6.71
CA GLY A 312 9.49 -2.56 7.14
C GLY A 312 9.30 -3.14 8.54
N ILE A 313 8.13 -3.70 8.79
CA ILE A 313 7.73 -4.24 10.09
C ILE A 313 8.20 -5.69 10.21
N GLU A 314 9.10 -5.97 11.14
CA GLU A 314 9.68 -7.31 11.31
C GLU A 314 8.72 -8.30 11.96
N LYS A 315 7.98 -7.85 12.98
CA LYS A 315 7.10 -8.69 13.78
C LYS A 315 5.66 -8.21 13.73
N GLY A 316 4.76 -9.14 13.42
CA GLY A 316 3.33 -8.89 13.43
C GLY A 316 2.80 -8.57 14.84
N LEU A 317 1.72 -7.80 14.89
CA LEU A 317 1.02 -7.46 16.13
C LEU A 317 0.25 -8.65 16.71
N GLU A 318 -0.11 -9.61 15.86
CA GLU A 318 -0.81 -10.85 16.22
C GLU A 318 -0.39 -11.99 15.29
N ASN A 319 -0.70 -13.23 15.68
CA ASN A 319 -0.42 -14.41 14.89
C ASN A 319 -1.65 -14.80 14.06
N LEU A 320 -1.42 -15.32 12.85
CA LEU A 320 -2.45 -15.79 11.95
C LEU A 320 -2.92 -17.20 12.35
N ASN A 321 -4.24 -17.40 12.39
CA ASN A 321 -4.86 -18.69 12.68
C ASN A 321 -5.00 -19.52 11.40
N PRO A 322 -4.25 -20.63 11.22
CA PRO A 322 -4.27 -21.43 9.99
C PRO A 322 -5.54 -22.30 9.83
N TYR A 323 -6.35 -22.42 10.86
CA TYR A 323 -7.54 -23.26 10.87
C TYR A 323 -8.80 -22.54 10.35
N ARG A 324 -8.64 -21.29 9.91
CA ARG A 324 -9.66 -20.53 9.17
C ARG A 324 -9.24 -20.41 7.71
N LYS A 325 -10.23 -20.28 6.84
CA LYS A 325 -9.98 -19.93 5.45
C LYS A 325 -9.18 -18.62 5.40
N THR A 326 -8.05 -18.65 4.69
CA THR A 326 -7.21 -17.49 4.41
C THR A 326 -7.08 -17.35 2.91
N GLU A 327 -7.39 -16.18 2.37
CA GLU A 327 -7.25 -15.90 0.95
C GLU A 327 -5.75 -15.92 0.55
N ALA A 328 -5.45 -16.39 -0.63
CA ALA A 328 -4.05 -16.55 -1.08
C ALA A 328 -3.35 -15.22 -1.30
N GLU A 329 -4.11 -14.18 -1.60
CA GLU A 329 -3.63 -12.79 -1.67
C GLU A 329 -3.40 -12.13 -0.30
N THR A 330 -3.62 -12.87 0.81
CA THR A 330 -3.16 -12.48 2.16
C THR A 330 -1.72 -12.90 2.33
N MET A 331 -0.78 -11.98 2.25
CA MET A 331 0.63 -12.30 2.27
C MET A 331 1.50 -11.20 2.91
N ALA A 332 2.62 -11.61 3.45
CA ALA A 332 3.67 -10.72 3.94
C ALA A 332 4.70 -10.37 2.86
N PHE A 333 4.90 -11.27 1.89
CA PHE A 333 5.81 -11.10 0.77
C PHE A 333 5.49 -12.09 -0.33
N SER A 334 5.86 -11.76 -1.56
CA SER A 334 5.81 -12.71 -2.68
C SER A 334 6.92 -12.47 -3.68
N GLU A 335 7.30 -13.52 -4.39
CA GLU A 335 8.24 -13.45 -5.51
C GLU A 335 7.69 -14.24 -6.70
N GLY A 336 7.74 -13.64 -7.89
CA GLY A 336 7.22 -14.26 -9.11
C GLY A 336 5.70 -14.43 -9.13
N MET A 337 4.97 -13.68 -8.30
CA MET A 337 3.51 -13.67 -8.23
C MET A 337 2.91 -12.42 -8.88
N LYS A 338 1.72 -12.54 -9.43
CA LYS A 338 0.88 -11.43 -9.89
C LYS A 338 -0.56 -11.65 -9.41
N ALA A 339 -1.23 -10.60 -8.96
CA ALA A 339 -2.64 -10.70 -8.64
C ALA A 339 -3.48 -10.80 -9.93
N GLY A 340 -4.60 -11.50 -9.83
CA GLY A 340 -5.68 -11.54 -10.80
C GLY A 340 -7.01 -11.28 -10.12
N GLN A 341 -8.03 -10.94 -10.87
CA GLN A 341 -9.37 -10.72 -10.34
C GLN A 341 -10.42 -11.27 -11.30
N ASN A 342 -11.43 -11.94 -10.77
CA ASN A 342 -12.61 -12.34 -11.52
C ASN A 342 -13.88 -12.24 -10.66
N LYS A 343 -15.04 -12.45 -11.28
CA LYS A 343 -16.34 -12.30 -10.59
C LYS A 343 -16.68 -13.46 -9.66
N GLU A 344 -16.04 -14.63 -9.81
CA GLU A 344 -16.37 -15.84 -9.05
C GLU A 344 -15.70 -15.83 -7.67
N VAL A 345 -14.42 -15.47 -7.61
CA VAL A 345 -13.60 -15.57 -6.40
C VAL A 345 -13.11 -14.23 -5.87
N GLY A 346 -13.27 -13.14 -6.62
CA GLY A 346 -12.66 -11.86 -6.31
C GLY A 346 -11.20 -11.83 -6.74
N VAL A 347 -10.29 -11.45 -5.87
CA VAL A 347 -8.86 -11.47 -6.09
C VAL A 347 -8.32 -12.89 -5.89
N PHE A 348 -7.29 -13.23 -6.62
CA PHE A 348 -6.51 -14.46 -6.50
C PHE A 348 -5.07 -14.20 -6.96
N VAL A 349 -4.14 -15.12 -6.72
CA VAL A 349 -2.75 -14.95 -7.13
C VAL A 349 -2.33 -15.94 -8.20
N ASN A 350 -1.49 -15.47 -9.12
CA ASN A 350 -0.93 -16.24 -10.22
C ASN A 350 0.57 -16.47 -9.99
N ALA A 351 1.02 -17.72 -9.95
CA ALA A 351 2.44 -18.04 -9.99
C ALA A 351 2.94 -17.99 -11.43
N MET A 352 3.89 -17.11 -11.72
CA MET A 352 4.34 -16.78 -13.08
C MET A 352 5.52 -17.61 -13.55
N ASN A 353 6.21 -18.30 -12.64
CA ASN A 353 7.40 -19.12 -12.96
C ASN A 353 7.66 -20.21 -11.92
N ASP A 354 8.55 -21.14 -12.24
CA ASP A 354 9.03 -22.16 -11.29
C ASP A 354 9.75 -21.49 -10.12
N GLY A 355 9.42 -21.89 -8.91
CA GLY A 355 9.94 -21.32 -7.68
C GLY A 355 9.24 -20.07 -7.21
N ALA A 356 8.26 -19.51 -7.94
CA ALA A 356 7.42 -18.43 -7.46
C ALA A 356 6.76 -18.79 -6.12
N TYR A 357 6.70 -17.85 -5.17
CA TYR A 357 6.16 -18.17 -3.85
C TYR A 357 5.41 -16.99 -3.20
N ILE A 358 4.53 -17.35 -2.28
CA ILE A 358 3.91 -16.46 -1.29
C ILE A 358 4.52 -16.77 0.08
N LYS A 359 4.81 -15.75 0.86
CA LYS A 359 5.17 -15.85 2.28
C LYS A 359 4.02 -15.31 3.13
N VAL A 360 3.62 -16.07 4.15
CA VAL A 360 2.69 -15.64 5.22
C VAL A 360 3.42 -15.73 6.55
N LYS A 361 3.47 -14.63 7.30
CA LYS A 361 4.21 -14.54 8.56
C LYS A 361 3.36 -14.92 9.76
N GLY A 362 4.02 -15.50 10.77
CA GLY A 362 3.46 -15.66 12.11
C GLY A 362 2.25 -16.60 12.17
N VAL A 363 2.24 -17.68 11.42
CA VAL A 363 1.14 -18.68 11.42
C VAL A 363 1.27 -19.57 12.65
N ASP A 364 0.25 -19.56 13.53
CA ASP A 364 0.26 -20.27 14.81
C ASP A 364 -0.49 -21.60 14.73
N PHE A 365 0.28 -22.68 14.60
CA PHE A 365 -0.23 -24.05 14.66
C PHE A 365 -0.53 -24.54 16.08
N ARG A 366 -0.30 -23.71 17.09
CA ARG A 366 -0.46 -24.06 18.51
C ARG A 366 0.32 -25.32 18.90
N LYS A 367 -0.02 -25.96 20.02
CA LYS A 367 0.63 -27.20 20.46
C LYS A 367 0.08 -28.43 19.73
N GLU A 368 -1.18 -28.38 19.34
CA GLU A 368 -1.92 -29.46 18.73
C GLU A 368 -1.41 -29.78 17.32
N GLY A 369 -1.03 -28.73 16.59
CA GLY A 369 -0.55 -28.88 15.22
C GLY A 369 -1.66 -29.11 14.20
N ALA A 370 -1.27 -29.44 12.99
CA ALA A 370 -2.17 -29.67 11.86
C ALA A 370 -2.08 -31.11 11.35
N SER A 371 -3.19 -31.66 10.85
CA SER A 371 -3.28 -32.99 10.26
C SER A 371 -3.41 -32.96 8.74
N LYS A 372 -4.04 -31.93 8.18
CA LYS A 372 -4.33 -31.82 6.76
C LYS A 372 -4.22 -30.39 6.27
N PHE A 373 -3.69 -30.22 5.08
CA PHE A 373 -3.72 -28.96 4.31
C PHE A 373 -4.81 -29.04 3.23
N MET A 374 -5.48 -27.94 2.99
CA MET A 374 -6.51 -27.79 1.95
C MET A 374 -6.29 -26.46 1.22
N ALA A 375 -6.48 -26.46 -0.10
CA ALA A 375 -6.37 -25.26 -0.92
C ALA A 375 -7.32 -25.32 -2.12
N ARG A 376 -7.69 -24.14 -2.62
CA ARG A 376 -8.42 -23.95 -3.87
C ARG A 376 -7.46 -23.41 -4.92
N VAL A 377 -7.18 -24.23 -5.93
CA VAL A 377 -6.14 -23.98 -6.93
C VAL A 377 -6.58 -24.42 -8.32
N GLY A 378 -5.81 -24.04 -9.33
CA GLY A 378 -5.97 -24.55 -10.67
C GLY A 378 -4.78 -24.22 -11.56
N THR A 379 -4.74 -24.86 -12.73
CA THR A 379 -3.77 -24.60 -13.79
C THR A 379 -4.36 -24.86 -15.17
N THR A 380 -3.80 -24.20 -16.18
CA THR A 380 -4.06 -24.52 -17.61
C THR A 380 -3.18 -25.64 -18.14
N HIS A 381 -2.16 -26.07 -17.37
CA HIS A 381 -1.20 -27.10 -17.80
C HIS A 381 -1.70 -28.50 -17.52
N ASN A 382 -1.51 -29.39 -18.48
CA ASN A 382 -1.81 -30.81 -18.30
C ASN A 382 -0.69 -31.50 -17.52
N GLY A 383 -0.81 -31.47 -16.18
CA GLY A 383 0.11 -32.09 -15.24
C GLY A 383 1.44 -31.33 -15.07
N GLY A 384 2.24 -31.81 -14.13
CA GLY A 384 3.60 -31.32 -13.85
C GLY A 384 3.66 -30.00 -13.06
N VAL A 385 2.52 -29.53 -12.51
CA VAL A 385 2.48 -28.40 -11.56
C VAL A 385 2.16 -28.90 -10.16
N THR A 386 2.94 -28.48 -9.19
CA THR A 386 2.73 -28.78 -7.77
C THR A 386 2.92 -27.52 -6.93
N MET A 387 2.34 -27.51 -5.76
CA MET A 387 2.59 -26.51 -4.73
C MET A 387 3.20 -27.19 -3.50
N GLU A 388 4.36 -26.73 -3.08
CA GLU A 388 5.01 -27.14 -1.84
C GLU A 388 4.66 -26.15 -0.74
N VAL A 389 4.27 -26.63 0.43
CA VAL A 389 4.07 -25.83 1.64
C VAL A 389 5.29 -26.05 2.53
N ARG A 390 6.03 -24.98 2.81
CA ARG A 390 7.30 -25.03 3.52
C ARG A 390 7.30 -24.11 4.73
N LEU A 391 8.14 -24.41 5.72
CA LEU A 391 8.27 -23.64 6.95
C LEU A 391 9.51 -22.75 6.88
N ASP A 392 9.37 -21.52 7.34
CA ASP A 392 10.41 -20.53 7.69
C ASP A 392 11.33 -20.06 6.53
N SER A 393 11.34 -20.76 5.41
CA SER A 393 11.99 -20.31 4.18
C SER A 393 11.44 -21.05 2.94
N PRO A 394 11.64 -20.53 1.72
CA PRO A 394 11.19 -21.23 0.50
C PRO A 394 11.97 -22.52 0.22
N GLN A 395 13.07 -22.77 0.94
CA GLN A 395 13.84 -24.02 0.93
C GLN A 395 13.77 -24.75 2.29
N GLY A 396 13.00 -24.25 3.24
CA GLY A 396 12.85 -24.82 4.57
C GLY A 396 12.12 -26.15 4.61
N ASP A 397 11.81 -26.63 5.80
CA ASP A 397 11.19 -27.95 6.01
C ASP A 397 9.89 -28.08 5.21
N LEU A 398 9.81 -29.18 4.46
CA LEU A 398 8.62 -29.48 3.64
C LEU A 398 7.50 -30.01 4.54
N LEU A 399 6.43 -29.25 4.65
CA LEU A 399 5.25 -29.61 5.39
C LEU A 399 4.34 -30.54 4.58
N THR A 400 4.13 -30.19 3.31
CA THR A 400 3.37 -31.02 2.37
C THR A 400 3.59 -30.59 0.92
N THR A 401 3.16 -31.42 -0.03
CA THR A 401 3.09 -31.12 -1.46
C THR A 401 1.71 -31.51 -2.01
N VAL A 402 1.08 -30.59 -2.71
CA VAL A 402 -0.17 -30.87 -3.46
C VAL A 402 0.06 -30.82 -4.95
N LYS A 403 -0.58 -31.72 -5.69
CA LYS A 403 -0.65 -31.66 -7.15
C LYS A 403 -1.72 -30.65 -7.55
N VAL A 404 -1.38 -29.74 -8.46
CA VAL A 404 -2.34 -28.76 -8.99
C VAL A 404 -3.02 -29.38 -10.23
N PRO A 405 -4.33 -29.62 -10.16
CA PRO A 405 -5.04 -30.23 -11.28
C PRO A 405 -5.27 -29.22 -12.41
N MET A 406 -5.29 -29.72 -13.65
CA MET A 406 -5.70 -28.93 -14.81
C MET A 406 -7.21 -28.64 -14.71
N THR A 407 -7.56 -27.35 -14.62
CA THR A 407 -8.95 -26.89 -14.58
C THR A 407 -9.37 -26.16 -15.86
N GLY A 408 -8.39 -25.71 -16.64
CA GLY A 408 -8.58 -25.11 -17.97
C GLY A 408 -8.62 -23.59 -18.01
N GLY A 409 -8.83 -22.91 -16.87
CA GLY A 409 -8.86 -21.46 -16.78
C GLY A 409 -9.00 -20.99 -15.33
N ASP A 410 -8.81 -19.69 -15.10
CA ASP A 410 -8.97 -19.05 -13.78
C ASP A 410 -10.42 -18.72 -13.41
N ASP A 411 -11.35 -19.15 -14.24
CA ASP A 411 -12.79 -19.27 -14.00
C ASP A 411 -13.19 -20.66 -13.48
N ARG A 412 -12.24 -21.57 -13.31
CA ARG A 412 -12.47 -22.96 -12.89
C ARG A 412 -11.45 -23.37 -11.84
N TRP A 413 -11.96 -23.90 -10.75
CA TRP A 413 -11.19 -24.14 -9.55
C TRP A 413 -11.33 -25.59 -9.08
N ALA A 414 -10.31 -26.10 -8.42
CA ALA A 414 -10.32 -27.39 -7.78
C ALA A 414 -9.92 -27.27 -6.32
N LEU A 415 -10.62 -27.99 -5.46
CA LEU A 415 -10.22 -28.22 -4.08
C LEU A 415 -9.21 -29.37 -4.04
N VAL A 416 -8.04 -29.10 -3.46
CA VAL A 416 -7.01 -30.10 -3.23
C VAL A 416 -6.76 -30.25 -1.74
N SER A 417 -6.35 -31.43 -1.31
CA SER A 417 -5.96 -31.67 0.07
C SER A 417 -4.80 -32.66 0.15
N SER A 418 -4.01 -32.54 1.21
CA SER A 418 -2.91 -33.47 1.52
C SER A 418 -2.71 -33.56 3.01
N ASP A 419 -2.28 -34.71 3.50
CA ASP A 419 -1.79 -34.85 4.86
C ASP A 419 -0.51 -34.04 5.03
N VAL A 420 -0.26 -33.54 6.24
CA VAL A 420 0.90 -32.71 6.54
C VAL A 420 1.87 -33.40 7.49
N ALA A 421 3.14 -33.09 7.36
CA ALA A 421 4.14 -33.51 8.34
C ALA A 421 3.82 -32.86 9.69
N LYS A 422 4.38 -33.41 10.78
CA LYS A 422 4.18 -32.90 12.12
C LYS A 422 4.67 -31.44 12.20
N VAL A 423 3.79 -30.55 12.67
CA VAL A 423 4.08 -29.13 12.88
C VAL A 423 3.41 -28.66 14.16
N SER A 424 4.02 -27.73 14.89
CA SER A 424 3.43 -27.06 16.05
C SER A 424 4.15 -25.73 16.33
N GLY A 425 3.49 -24.82 17.04
CA GLY A 425 4.07 -23.50 17.33
C GLY A 425 3.86 -22.50 16.20
N VAL A 426 4.62 -21.42 16.21
CA VAL A 426 4.50 -20.31 15.25
C VAL A 426 5.61 -20.42 14.20
N HIS A 427 5.19 -20.37 12.93
CA HIS A 427 6.07 -20.45 11.77
C HIS A 427 5.69 -19.44 10.71
N ASP A 428 6.64 -19.05 9.87
CA ASP A 428 6.35 -18.42 8.59
C ASP A 428 6.05 -19.52 7.55
N LEU A 429 4.96 -19.38 6.80
CA LEU A 429 4.62 -20.31 5.72
C LEU A 429 5.07 -19.79 4.37
N TYR A 430 5.55 -20.71 3.53
CA TYR A 430 5.89 -20.47 2.14
C TYR A 430 5.11 -21.44 1.24
N PHE A 431 4.32 -20.89 0.32
CA PHE A 431 3.62 -21.63 -0.72
C PHE A 431 4.40 -21.51 -2.01
N VAL A 432 5.20 -22.52 -2.34
CA VAL A 432 6.16 -22.50 -3.44
C VAL A 432 5.60 -23.27 -4.64
N CYS A 433 5.39 -22.59 -5.76
CA CYS A 433 4.95 -23.19 -7.00
C CYS A 433 6.11 -23.92 -7.69
N LYS A 434 5.90 -25.13 -8.15
CA LYS A 434 6.85 -25.92 -8.94
C LYS A 434 6.24 -26.36 -10.26
N GLY A 435 6.98 -26.13 -11.35
CA GLY A 435 6.56 -26.55 -12.68
C GLY A 435 7.56 -26.18 -13.75
N LYS A 436 7.72 -27.02 -14.78
CA LYS A 436 8.70 -26.83 -15.86
C LYS A 436 8.10 -26.19 -17.12
N LYS A 437 6.83 -25.75 -17.05
CA LYS A 437 6.15 -25.14 -18.20
C LYS A 437 6.38 -23.64 -18.25
N PRO A 438 6.43 -23.03 -19.43
CA PRO A 438 6.54 -21.56 -19.53
C PRO A 438 5.22 -20.86 -19.17
N GLY A 439 5.32 -19.60 -18.71
CA GLY A 439 4.19 -18.75 -18.42
C GLY A 439 3.52 -19.02 -17.07
N ARG A 440 2.29 -18.59 -16.92
CA ARG A 440 1.51 -18.75 -15.70
C ARG A 440 1.32 -20.24 -15.36
N LEU A 441 1.92 -20.67 -14.25
CA LEU A 441 1.93 -22.07 -13.84
C LEU A 441 0.67 -22.46 -13.05
N MET A 442 0.25 -21.59 -12.13
CA MET A 442 -0.82 -21.90 -11.20
C MET A 442 -1.60 -20.62 -10.86
N TYR A 443 -2.88 -20.75 -10.58
CA TYR A 443 -3.69 -19.77 -9.88
C TYR A 443 -4.16 -20.35 -8.55
N PHE A 444 -4.18 -19.49 -7.51
CA PHE A 444 -4.36 -19.88 -6.12
C PHE A 444 -5.32 -18.88 -5.47
N ASP A 445 -6.42 -19.38 -4.88
CA ASP A 445 -7.53 -18.59 -4.35
C ASP A 445 -7.49 -18.53 -2.82
N TYR A 446 -7.49 -19.67 -2.14
CA TYR A 446 -7.40 -19.71 -0.68
C TYR A 446 -6.76 -20.99 -0.16
N TRP A 447 -6.42 -20.97 1.14
CA TRP A 447 -5.90 -22.12 1.85
C TRP A 447 -6.44 -22.20 3.29
N MET A 448 -6.34 -23.36 3.90
CA MET A 448 -6.61 -23.61 5.32
C MET A 448 -5.98 -24.94 5.76
N PHE A 449 -5.83 -25.10 7.06
CA PHE A 449 -5.43 -26.34 7.67
C PHE A 449 -6.56 -26.93 8.52
N GLN A 450 -6.51 -28.24 8.73
CA GLN A 450 -7.32 -28.94 9.72
C GLN A 450 -6.45 -29.19 10.95
N ALA A 451 -6.93 -28.83 12.13
CA ALA A 451 -6.23 -29.11 13.37
C ALA A 451 -6.09 -30.63 13.60
N GLN A 452 -5.00 -31.04 14.22
CA GLN A 452 -4.86 -32.40 14.70
C GLN A 452 -5.85 -32.60 15.86
N LYS A 453 -6.60 -33.72 15.84
CA LYS A 453 -7.55 -34.10 16.88
C LYS A 453 -6.83 -34.70 18.09
#